data_0c52c18a4d7452670b186fdbc8ce019b
#
_entry.id   0c52c18a4d7452670b186fdbc8ce019b
#
_cell.length_a   1.000
_cell.length_b   1.000
_cell.length_c   1.000
_cell.angle_alpha   90.00
_cell.angle_beta   90.00
_cell.angle_gamma   90.00
#
_symmetry.space_group_name_H-M   'P 1'
#
loop_
_entity.id
_entity.type
_entity.pdbx_description
1 polymer ?
#
loop_
_entity_poly.entity_id
_entity_poly.type
_entity_poly.pdbx_seq_one_letter_code
_entity_poly.pdbx_strand_id
1 'polypeptide(L)'
;MILVGSGALLKRATTHALATGHRVDLVVTNDPADAPAGGVPHLVTTDVNTEAEQLTARCTDGVVWSINNWMIFRAPVLDSGLRIYNIHNGLLPQHRGLPSAAIAYALLQGHAEYGATLHQVDAGIDTGQVLAEQPFPIAPDARYHQVLLRGIQACHQLFQRTLPAIAAGHPPEPPLPRTPLPGAYYGRRSLRELPAHAAHPAYPRATDVGVAAPFVPELVTALSAPSP
;
A
#
# COMPACT_ATOMS: atom_id res chain seq x y z
N MET A 1 8.32 4.13 -16.93
CA MET A 1 7.94 4.28 -15.51
C MET A 1 8.86 3.49 -14.61
N ILE A 2 8.90 3.85 -13.32
CA ILE A 2 9.59 3.12 -12.27
C ILE A 2 8.56 2.52 -11.32
N LEU A 3 8.79 1.28 -10.85
CA LEU A 3 8.01 0.68 -9.78
C LEU A 3 8.90 0.48 -8.54
N VAL A 4 8.43 0.97 -7.39
CA VAL A 4 9.13 0.89 -6.10
C VAL A 4 8.28 0.09 -5.13
N GLY A 5 8.85 -0.91 -4.46
CA GLY A 5 8.10 -1.71 -3.49
C GLY A 5 8.69 -3.07 -3.20
N SER A 6 7.83 -4.02 -2.78
CA SER A 6 8.28 -5.36 -2.41
C SER A 6 7.19 -6.42 -2.58
N GLY A 7 7.63 -7.68 -2.61
CA GLY A 7 6.79 -8.86 -2.52
C GLY A 7 5.94 -9.14 -3.76
N ALA A 8 4.97 -10.03 -3.57
CA ALA A 8 4.14 -10.55 -4.65
C ALA A 8 3.31 -9.47 -5.36
N LEU A 9 2.90 -8.41 -4.66
CA LEU A 9 2.10 -7.34 -5.26
C LEU A 9 2.92 -6.53 -6.26
N LEU A 10 4.18 -6.18 -5.92
CA LEU A 10 5.11 -5.53 -6.84
C LEU A 10 5.37 -6.41 -8.08
N LYS A 11 5.65 -7.70 -7.89
CA LYS A 11 5.90 -8.65 -9.00
C LYS A 11 4.70 -8.74 -9.94
N ARG A 12 3.50 -8.84 -9.40
CA ARG A 12 2.26 -8.88 -10.19
C ARG A 12 2.01 -7.58 -10.95
N ALA A 13 2.27 -6.42 -10.32
CA ALA A 13 2.16 -5.12 -10.97
C ALA A 13 3.16 -4.98 -12.13
N THR A 14 4.42 -5.37 -11.91
CA THR A 14 5.46 -5.37 -12.94
C THR A 14 5.08 -6.28 -14.11
N THR A 15 4.65 -7.51 -13.83
CA THR A 15 4.21 -8.46 -14.86
C THR A 15 3.02 -7.91 -15.66
N HIS A 16 2.04 -7.31 -14.98
CA HIS A 16 0.89 -6.71 -15.66
C HIS A 16 1.30 -5.53 -16.56
N ALA A 17 2.12 -4.62 -16.06
CA ALA A 17 2.60 -3.48 -16.85
C ALA A 17 3.29 -3.94 -18.15
N LEU A 18 4.19 -4.91 -18.05
CA LEU A 18 4.88 -5.49 -19.21
C LEU A 18 3.91 -6.19 -20.17
N ALA A 19 3.00 -7.02 -19.65
CA ALA A 19 2.04 -7.77 -20.46
C ALA A 19 1.04 -6.87 -21.22
N THR A 20 0.80 -5.65 -20.72
CA THR A 20 -0.05 -4.64 -21.35
C THR A 20 0.73 -3.62 -22.19
N GLY A 21 2.01 -3.89 -22.45
CA GLY A 21 2.85 -3.09 -23.35
C GLY A 21 3.43 -1.82 -22.74
N HIS A 22 3.35 -1.66 -21.42
CA HIS A 22 3.94 -0.50 -20.76
C HIS A 22 5.44 -0.73 -20.50
N ARG A 23 6.21 0.32 -20.72
CA ARG A 23 7.65 0.28 -20.47
C ARG A 23 7.93 0.43 -18.96
N VAL A 24 8.61 -0.54 -18.39
CA VAL A 24 9.17 -0.48 -17.04
C VAL A 24 10.66 -0.21 -17.14
N ASP A 25 11.09 0.99 -16.76
CA ASP A 25 12.48 1.44 -16.86
C ASP A 25 13.36 0.88 -15.74
N LEU A 26 12.76 0.72 -14.54
CA LEU A 26 13.44 0.23 -13.35
C LEU A 26 12.44 -0.33 -12.34
N VAL A 27 12.81 -1.40 -11.67
CA VAL A 27 12.14 -1.87 -10.44
C VAL A 27 13.09 -1.63 -9.28
N VAL A 28 12.60 -0.97 -8.22
CA VAL A 28 13.35 -0.69 -7.00
C VAL A 28 12.75 -1.48 -5.83
N THR A 29 13.56 -2.23 -5.13
CA THR A 29 13.12 -3.06 -4.00
C THR A 29 14.13 -3.04 -2.87
N ASN A 30 13.71 -3.38 -1.67
CA ASN A 30 14.61 -3.57 -0.52
C ASN A 30 15.01 -5.05 -0.30
N ASP A 31 14.47 -5.98 -1.08
CA ASP A 31 14.80 -7.41 -1.01
C ASP A 31 15.26 -7.92 -2.39
N PRO A 32 16.48 -8.46 -2.52
CA PRO A 32 16.94 -9.02 -3.78
C PRO A 32 16.07 -10.18 -4.29
N ALA A 33 15.33 -10.87 -3.42
CA ALA A 33 14.38 -11.92 -3.81
C ALA A 33 13.17 -11.38 -4.60
N ASP A 34 12.93 -10.07 -4.57
CA ASP A 34 11.87 -9.40 -5.32
C ASP A 34 12.30 -8.89 -6.71
N ALA A 35 13.52 -9.24 -7.14
CA ALA A 35 13.99 -8.91 -8.47
C ALA A 35 12.99 -9.39 -9.54
N PRO A 36 12.65 -8.53 -10.54
CA PRO A 36 11.72 -8.89 -11.60
C PRO A 36 12.30 -9.96 -12.52
N ALA A 37 11.44 -10.79 -13.08
CA ALA A 37 11.81 -11.69 -14.16
C ALA A 37 11.93 -10.92 -15.51
N GLY A 38 12.55 -11.54 -16.52
CA GLY A 38 12.49 -11.04 -17.90
C GLY A 38 13.46 -9.91 -18.23
N GLY A 39 14.56 -9.74 -17.46
CA GLY A 39 15.61 -8.78 -17.81
C GLY A 39 15.26 -7.31 -17.57
N VAL A 40 14.20 -7.02 -16.83
CA VAL A 40 13.88 -5.65 -16.41
C VAL A 40 15.00 -5.14 -15.48
N PRO A 41 15.55 -3.94 -15.72
CA PRO A 41 16.52 -3.35 -14.82
C PRO A 41 15.97 -3.28 -13.39
N HIS A 42 16.79 -3.65 -12.40
CA HIS A 42 16.39 -3.55 -11.01
C HIS A 42 17.48 -2.96 -10.13
N LEU A 43 17.07 -2.37 -9.03
CA LEU A 43 17.91 -1.77 -8.02
C LEU A 43 17.47 -2.27 -6.65
N VAL A 44 18.42 -2.74 -5.85
CA VAL A 44 18.18 -3.10 -4.45
C VAL A 44 18.75 -2.02 -3.57
N THR A 45 17.91 -1.38 -2.76
CA THR A 45 18.31 -0.34 -1.81
C THR A 45 17.45 -0.38 -0.57
N THR A 46 17.99 0.08 0.54
CA THR A 46 17.25 0.24 1.81
C THR A 46 16.70 1.66 2.00
N ASP A 47 17.15 2.61 1.19
CA ASP A 47 16.66 4.00 1.18
C ASP A 47 16.57 4.53 -0.25
N VAL A 48 15.37 4.61 -0.76
CA VAL A 48 15.09 5.12 -2.11
C VAL A 48 15.55 6.56 -2.32
N ASN A 49 15.71 7.33 -1.24
CA ASN A 49 16.08 8.75 -1.33
C ASN A 49 17.54 8.98 -1.71
N THR A 50 18.41 8.01 -1.43
CA THR A 50 19.82 8.05 -1.88
C THR A 50 19.95 7.83 -3.38
N GLU A 51 18.90 7.35 -4.03
CA GLU A 51 18.87 7.00 -5.45
C GLU A 51 18.18 8.05 -6.33
N ALA A 52 17.86 9.23 -5.81
CA ALA A 52 17.04 10.24 -6.48
C ALA A 52 17.57 10.61 -7.88
N GLU A 53 18.89 10.80 -8.03
CA GLU A 53 19.53 11.11 -9.32
C GLU A 53 19.37 9.95 -10.30
N GLN A 54 19.57 8.71 -9.85
CA GLN A 54 19.43 7.52 -10.67
C GLN A 54 17.99 7.31 -11.12
N LEU A 55 17.02 7.54 -10.21
CA LEU A 55 15.59 7.46 -10.53
C LEU A 55 15.24 8.49 -11.63
N THR A 56 15.66 9.73 -11.45
CA THR A 56 15.39 10.80 -12.41
C THR A 56 16.02 10.51 -13.77
N ALA A 57 17.29 10.07 -13.79
CA ALA A 57 18.00 9.76 -15.03
C ALA A 57 17.40 8.59 -15.82
N ARG A 58 16.78 7.61 -15.13
CA ARG A 58 16.23 6.39 -15.76
C ARG A 58 14.75 6.50 -16.11
N CYS A 59 13.98 7.32 -15.41
CA CYS A 59 12.52 7.41 -15.57
C CYS A 59 12.16 8.14 -16.86
N THR A 60 11.69 7.40 -17.88
CA THR A 60 11.45 7.98 -19.21
C THR A 60 10.15 8.75 -19.33
N ASP A 61 9.14 8.46 -18.50
CA ASP A 61 7.82 9.11 -18.51
C ASP A 61 7.55 9.98 -17.26
N GLY A 62 8.53 10.06 -16.36
CA GLY A 62 8.41 10.82 -15.10
C GLY A 62 7.46 10.21 -14.09
N VAL A 63 7.06 8.94 -14.22
CA VAL A 63 6.09 8.27 -13.34
C VAL A 63 6.77 7.24 -12.44
N VAL A 64 6.52 7.34 -11.15
CA VAL A 64 6.92 6.36 -10.13
C VAL A 64 5.68 5.78 -9.46
N TRP A 65 5.58 4.46 -9.42
CA TRP A 65 4.57 3.75 -8.66
C TRP A 65 5.15 3.17 -7.37
N SER A 66 4.52 3.49 -6.26
CA SER A 66 4.78 2.93 -4.94
C SER A 66 3.77 1.82 -4.66
N ILE A 67 4.24 0.57 -4.53
CA ILE A 67 3.38 -0.61 -4.44
C ILE A 67 3.89 -1.54 -3.34
N ASN A 68 3.15 -1.65 -2.23
CA ASN A 68 3.59 -2.40 -1.05
C ASN A 68 5.02 -1.99 -0.63
N ASN A 69 5.22 -0.68 -0.53
CA ASN A 69 6.52 -0.06 -0.30
C ASN A 69 6.68 0.37 1.16
N TRP A 70 7.80 0.00 1.75
CA TRP A 70 8.16 0.35 3.13
C TRP A 70 9.11 1.54 3.23
N MET A 71 9.69 1.95 2.09
CA MET A 71 10.59 3.10 2.03
C MET A 71 9.79 4.39 1.90
N ILE A 72 10.02 5.32 2.84
CA ILE A 72 9.35 6.62 2.84
C ILE A 72 10.08 7.56 1.87
N PHE A 73 9.34 8.14 0.92
CA PHE A 73 9.87 9.19 0.05
C PHE A 73 10.06 10.49 0.83
N ARG A 74 11.20 11.13 0.62
CA ARG A 74 11.60 12.41 1.23
C ARG A 74 12.01 13.41 0.16
N ALA A 75 12.38 14.62 0.61
CA ALA A 75 12.76 15.74 -0.26
C ALA A 75 13.64 15.37 -1.48
N PRO A 76 14.72 14.57 -1.40
CA PRO A 76 15.53 14.25 -2.57
C PRO A 76 14.74 13.64 -3.73
N VAL A 77 13.76 12.78 -3.42
CA VAL A 77 12.91 12.15 -4.45
C VAL A 77 11.65 12.99 -4.71
N LEU A 78 11.04 13.56 -3.67
CA LEU A 78 9.82 14.38 -3.83
C LEU A 78 10.08 15.64 -4.65
N ASP A 79 11.27 16.23 -4.52
CA ASP A 79 11.65 17.47 -5.22
C ASP A 79 12.31 17.19 -6.59
N SER A 80 12.43 15.94 -7.00
CA SER A 80 13.09 15.54 -8.26
C SER A 80 12.28 15.84 -9.52
N GLY A 81 11.01 16.25 -9.39
CA GLY A 81 10.07 16.43 -10.50
C GLY A 81 9.36 15.16 -10.96
N LEU A 82 9.65 14.00 -10.35
CA LEU A 82 8.93 12.75 -10.59
C LEU A 82 7.52 12.80 -9.99
N ARG A 83 6.55 12.27 -10.71
CA ARG A 83 5.17 12.11 -10.23
C ARG A 83 5.05 10.76 -9.54
N ILE A 84 4.88 10.77 -8.24
CA ILE A 84 4.87 9.55 -7.42
C ILE A 84 3.44 9.23 -7.03
N TYR A 85 2.97 8.03 -7.36
CA TYR A 85 1.65 7.52 -7.05
C TYR A 85 1.76 6.28 -6.16
N ASN A 86 1.00 6.26 -5.07
CA ASN A 86 0.97 5.13 -4.15
C ASN A 86 -0.36 4.38 -4.22
N ILE A 87 -0.28 3.05 -4.29
CA ILE A 87 -1.43 2.17 -4.06
C ILE A 87 -1.41 1.75 -2.59
N HIS A 88 -2.26 2.40 -1.80
CA HIS A 88 -2.41 2.13 -0.38
C HIS A 88 -3.47 1.07 -0.13
N ASN A 89 -3.17 0.08 0.73
CA ASN A 89 -4.13 -0.92 1.18
C ASN A 89 -4.93 -0.35 2.36
N GLY A 90 -5.95 0.41 2.05
CA GLY A 90 -6.82 1.13 2.95
C GLY A 90 -7.60 2.21 2.20
N LEU A 91 -8.78 2.59 2.70
CA LEU A 91 -9.53 3.76 2.23
C LEU A 91 -9.03 5.00 2.97
N LEU A 92 -8.57 6.01 2.23
CA LEU A 92 -8.09 7.26 2.81
C LEU A 92 -9.24 8.28 2.96
N PRO A 93 -9.23 9.08 4.03
CA PRO A 93 -8.21 9.21 5.09
C PRO A 93 -8.42 8.27 6.30
N GLN A 94 -9.38 7.35 6.26
CA GLN A 94 -9.79 6.54 7.41
C GLN A 94 -8.77 5.48 7.83
N HIS A 95 -7.97 4.97 6.89
CA HIS A 95 -7.08 3.81 7.11
C HIS A 95 -5.62 4.15 6.78
N ARG A 96 -5.15 5.34 7.19
CA ARG A 96 -3.75 5.76 6.95
C ARG A 96 -2.76 4.94 7.76
N GLY A 97 -1.56 4.75 7.24
CA GLY A 97 -0.45 4.11 7.92
C GLY A 97 -0.30 2.63 7.59
N LEU A 98 -0.04 1.80 8.59
CA LEU A 98 0.22 0.37 8.41
C LEU A 98 -1.07 -0.41 8.12
N PRO A 99 -1.22 -1.05 6.96
CA PRO A 99 -2.40 -1.86 6.64
C PRO A 99 -2.64 -2.97 7.67
N SER A 100 -1.57 -3.54 8.24
CA SER A 100 -1.66 -4.57 9.28
C SER A 100 -2.37 -4.08 10.54
N ALA A 101 -2.19 -2.82 10.91
CA ALA A 101 -2.94 -2.21 12.02
C ALA A 101 -4.32 -1.75 11.56
N ALA A 102 -4.40 -1.05 10.42
CA ALA A 102 -5.65 -0.46 9.94
C ALA A 102 -6.77 -1.49 9.77
N ILE A 103 -6.46 -2.69 9.24
CA ILE A 103 -7.43 -3.80 9.08
C ILE A 103 -7.95 -4.27 10.45
N ALA A 104 -7.06 -4.47 11.43
CA ALA A 104 -7.46 -4.91 12.76
C ALA A 104 -8.41 -3.89 13.42
N TYR A 105 -8.06 -2.61 13.35
CA TYR A 105 -8.89 -1.54 13.92
C TYR A 105 -10.20 -1.34 13.14
N ALA A 106 -10.22 -1.47 11.82
CA ALA A 106 -11.45 -1.44 11.04
C ALA A 106 -12.43 -2.54 11.49
N LEU A 107 -11.93 -3.75 11.79
CA LEU A 107 -12.73 -4.84 12.32
C LEU A 107 -13.19 -4.61 13.77
N LEU A 108 -12.33 -4.05 14.63
CA LEU A 108 -12.68 -3.68 16.00
C LEU A 108 -13.77 -2.60 16.03
N GLN A 109 -13.64 -1.60 15.18
CA GLN A 109 -14.55 -0.45 15.11
C GLN A 109 -15.83 -0.74 14.31
N GLY A 110 -15.94 -1.94 13.71
CA GLY A 110 -17.13 -2.35 12.96
C GLY A 110 -17.32 -1.57 11.65
N HIS A 111 -16.23 -1.20 10.97
CA HIS A 111 -16.34 -0.55 9.67
C HIS A 111 -17.10 -1.44 8.69
N ALA A 112 -18.03 -0.85 7.93
CA ALA A 112 -18.84 -1.58 6.97
C ALA A 112 -18.09 -1.91 5.67
N GLU A 113 -17.00 -1.15 5.38
CA GLU A 113 -16.20 -1.29 4.16
C GLU A 113 -14.72 -1.09 4.44
N TYR A 114 -13.91 -1.67 3.57
CA TYR A 114 -12.48 -1.48 3.45
C TYR A 114 -12.12 -1.35 1.97
N GLY A 115 -10.85 -1.16 1.60
CA GLY A 115 -10.49 -1.08 0.19
C GLY A 115 -9.04 -0.71 -0.07
N ALA A 116 -8.79 -0.25 -1.29
CA ALA A 116 -7.51 0.32 -1.70
C ALA A 116 -7.71 1.75 -2.22
N THR A 117 -6.68 2.58 -2.06
CA THR A 117 -6.66 3.97 -2.53
C THR A 117 -5.43 4.22 -3.38
N LEU A 118 -5.63 4.82 -4.56
CA LEU A 118 -4.58 5.47 -5.34
C LEU A 118 -4.52 6.92 -4.91
N HIS A 119 -3.35 7.37 -4.48
CA HIS A 119 -3.11 8.77 -4.15
C HIS A 119 -1.75 9.23 -4.66
N GLN A 120 -1.61 10.54 -4.88
CA GLN A 120 -0.33 11.17 -5.13
C GLN A 120 0.46 11.19 -3.82
N VAL A 121 1.76 10.95 -3.88
CA VAL A 121 2.62 10.99 -2.69
C VAL A 121 3.03 12.43 -2.42
N ASP A 122 2.93 12.83 -1.17
CA ASP A 122 3.42 14.10 -0.62
C ASP A 122 4.40 13.85 0.55
N ALA A 123 4.78 14.89 1.28
CA ALA A 123 5.70 14.80 2.40
C ALA A 123 5.11 14.10 3.64
N GLY A 124 3.79 13.92 3.70
CA GLY A 124 3.13 13.22 4.79
C GLY A 124 2.95 11.73 4.49
N ILE A 125 2.49 10.97 5.49
CA ILE A 125 2.18 9.55 5.29
C ILE A 125 0.71 9.43 4.92
N ASP A 126 0.44 8.97 3.68
CA ASP A 126 -0.90 8.77 3.12
C ASP A 126 -1.79 10.03 3.23
N THR A 127 -1.21 11.21 2.97
CA THR A 127 -1.89 12.52 3.05
C THR A 127 -2.12 13.16 1.71
N GLY A 128 -1.50 12.67 0.66
CA GLY A 128 -1.59 13.26 -0.67
C GLY A 128 -2.97 13.08 -1.31
N GLN A 129 -3.17 13.80 -2.40
CA GLN A 129 -4.45 13.83 -3.10
C GLN A 129 -4.91 12.44 -3.55
N VAL A 130 -6.09 12.02 -3.10
CA VAL A 130 -6.75 10.80 -3.55
C VAL A 130 -7.22 10.96 -5.00
N LEU A 131 -6.87 9.99 -5.84
CA LEU A 131 -7.19 9.98 -7.27
C LEU A 131 -8.20 8.90 -7.64
N ALA A 132 -8.17 7.76 -6.97
CA ALA A 132 -9.12 6.67 -7.20
C ALA A 132 -9.20 5.74 -5.99
N GLU A 133 -10.30 5.03 -5.87
CA GLU A 133 -10.55 4.06 -4.81
C GLU A 133 -11.12 2.76 -5.36
N GLN A 134 -10.85 1.66 -4.67
CA GLN A 134 -11.43 0.35 -4.90
C GLN A 134 -11.98 -0.19 -3.58
N PRO A 135 -13.22 0.21 -3.19
CA PRO A 135 -13.84 -0.26 -1.97
C PRO A 135 -14.41 -1.67 -2.12
N PHE A 136 -14.58 -2.34 -0.97
CA PHE A 136 -15.34 -3.57 -0.85
C PHE A 136 -16.01 -3.66 0.53
N PRO A 137 -17.19 -4.31 0.64
CA PRO A 137 -17.85 -4.49 1.93
C PRO A 137 -17.11 -5.48 2.81
N ILE A 138 -17.12 -5.22 4.14
CA ILE A 138 -16.67 -6.15 5.17
C ILE A 138 -17.90 -6.93 5.64
N ALA A 139 -17.90 -8.26 5.47
CA ALA A 139 -18.95 -9.11 5.98
C ALA A 139 -18.96 -9.07 7.53
N PRO A 140 -20.13 -9.19 8.19
CA PRO A 140 -20.22 -9.09 9.66
C PRO A 140 -19.35 -10.09 10.42
N ASP A 141 -19.10 -11.26 9.83
CA ASP A 141 -18.27 -12.34 10.36
C ASP A 141 -16.85 -12.37 9.77
N ALA A 142 -16.50 -11.41 8.91
CA ALA A 142 -15.20 -11.35 8.26
C ALA A 142 -14.06 -11.33 9.28
N ARG A 143 -13.01 -12.08 8.97
CA ARG A 143 -11.79 -12.19 9.76
C ARG A 143 -10.65 -11.41 9.14
N TYR A 144 -9.64 -11.09 9.93
CA TYR A 144 -8.49 -10.30 9.52
C TYR A 144 -7.88 -10.76 8.17
N HIS A 145 -7.53 -12.04 8.07
CA HIS A 145 -6.89 -12.58 6.86
C HIS A 145 -7.76 -12.46 5.61
N GLN A 146 -9.09 -12.52 5.76
CA GLN A 146 -10.02 -12.37 4.63
C GLN A 146 -10.04 -10.92 4.12
N VAL A 147 -10.07 -9.96 5.04
CA VAL A 147 -10.01 -8.52 4.69
C VAL A 147 -8.66 -8.19 4.06
N LEU A 148 -7.56 -8.70 4.62
CA LEU A 148 -6.22 -8.51 4.05
C LEU A 148 -6.12 -9.03 2.61
N LEU A 149 -6.57 -10.27 2.36
CA LEU A 149 -6.53 -10.86 1.01
C LEU A 149 -7.37 -10.06 0.01
N ARG A 150 -8.57 -9.64 0.40
CA ARG A 150 -9.41 -8.75 -0.45
C ARG A 150 -8.76 -7.39 -0.67
N GLY A 151 -8.11 -6.81 0.34
CA GLY A 151 -7.35 -5.57 0.22
C GLY A 151 -6.21 -5.67 -0.79
N ILE A 152 -5.43 -6.76 -0.73
CA ILE A 152 -4.37 -7.05 -1.72
C ILE A 152 -4.94 -7.18 -3.13
N GLN A 153 -6.08 -7.86 -3.29
CA GLN A 153 -6.77 -7.95 -4.58
C GLN A 153 -7.24 -6.58 -5.07
N ALA A 154 -7.85 -5.78 -4.19
CA ALA A 154 -8.29 -4.42 -4.51
C ALA A 154 -7.12 -3.52 -4.94
N CYS A 155 -5.97 -3.60 -4.28
CA CYS A 155 -4.75 -2.89 -4.67
C CYS A 155 -4.34 -3.25 -6.11
N HIS A 156 -4.31 -4.55 -6.42
CA HIS A 156 -3.92 -4.98 -7.77
C HIS A 156 -4.94 -4.55 -8.84
N GLN A 157 -6.23 -4.70 -8.57
CA GLN A 157 -7.29 -4.25 -9.47
C GLN A 157 -7.25 -2.74 -9.70
N LEU A 158 -7.00 -1.97 -8.65
CA LEU A 158 -6.87 -0.52 -8.74
C LEU A 158 -5.67 -0.11 -9.61
N PHE A 159 -4.50 -0.75 -9.40
CA PHE A 159 -3.34 -0.55 -10.25
C PHE A 159 -3.66 -0.85 -11.73
N GLN A 160 -4.22 -2.03 -12.02
CA GLN A 160 -4.58 -2.43 -13.38
C GLN A 160 -5.51 -1.43 -14.07
N ARG A 161 -6.53 -0.95 -13.35
CA ARG A 161 -7.51 -0.01 -13.87
C ARG A 161 -6.94 1.38 -14.15
N THR A 162 -6.00 1.84 -13.31
CA THR A 162 -5.50 3.22 -13.37
C THR A 162 -4.19 3.37 -14.13
N LEU A 163 -3.45 2.28 -14.33
CA LEU A 163 -2.17 2.29 -15.05
C LEU A 163 -2.24 2.95 -16.45
N PRO A 164 -3.21 2.63 -17.33
CA PRO A 164 -3.25 3.22 -18.67
C PRO A 164 -3.41 4.74 -18.65
N ALA A 165 -4.29 5.26 -17.78
CA ALA A 165 -4.54 6.68 -17.67
C ALA A 165 -3.32 7.45 -17.11
N ILE A 166 -2.70 6.92 -16.05
CA ILE A 166 -1.49 7.50 -15.46
C ILE A 166 -0.34 7.49 -16.47
N ALA A 167 -0.12 6.37 -17.19
CA ALA A 167 0.92 6.26 -18.19
C ALA A 167 0.71 7.20 -19.37
N ALA A 168 -0.54 7.50 -19.74
CA ALA A 168 -0.89 8.48 -20.75
C ALA A 168 -0.78 9.94 -20.27
N GLY A 169 -0.44 10.18 -19.01
CA GLY A 169 -0.38 11.53 -18.43
C GLY A 169 -1.73 12.13 -18.05
N HIS A 170 -2.78 11.32 -17.99
CA HIS A 170 -4.14 11.71 -17.64
C HIS A 170 -4.60 11.01 -16.36
N PRO A 171 -4.05 11.39 -15.18
CA PRO A 171 -4.47 10.76 -13.93
C PRO A 171 -5.98 10.90 -13.72
N PRO A 172 -6.63 9.91 -13.06
CA PRO A 172 -8.05 10.01 -12.75
C PRO A 172 -8.38 11.29 -11.98
N GLU A 173 -9.57 11.83 -12.21
CA GLU A 173 -10.08 12.91 -11.38
C GLU A 173 -10.37 12.40 -9.96
N PRO A 174 -10.13 13.23 -8.93
CA PRO A 174 -10.44 12.87 -7.56
C PRO A 174 -11.89 12.40 -7.42
N PRO A 175 -12.14 11.29 -6.71
CA PRO A 175 -13.51 10.86 -6.46
C PRO A 175 -14.24 11.89 -5.61
N LEU A 176 -15.57 11.93 -5.74
CA LEU A 176 -16.39 12.74 -4.86
C LEU A 176 -16.12 12.35 -3.40
N PRO A 177 -16.01 13.33 -2.48
CA PRO A 177 -15.77 13.06 -1.09
C PRO A 177 -16.83 12.08 -0.55
N ARG A 178 -16.37 10.97 0.04
CA ARG A 178 -17.25 10.08 0.79
C ARG A 178 -17.73 10.82 2.03
N THR A 179 -18.86 10.39 2.60
CA THR A 179 -19.27 10.88 3.92
C THR A 179 -18.10 10.69 4.89
N PRO A 180 -17.57 11.77 5.49
CA PRO A 180 -16.30 11.68 6.18
C PRO A 180 -16.45 10.88 7.47
N LEU A 181 -15.90 9.66 7.47
CA LEU A 181 -15.41 9.09 8.72
C LEU A 181 -14.18 9.90 9.12
N PRO A 182 -13.96 10.17 10.39
CA PRO A 182 -12.76 10.85 10.86
C PRO A 182 -11.52 10.13 10.30
N GLY A 183 -10.56 10.89 9.76
CA GLY A 183 -9.30 10.34 9.35
C GLY A 183 -8.56 9.73 10.55
N ALA A 184 -8.03 8.52 10.40
CA ALA A 184 -7.26 7.85 11.43
C ALA A 184 -5.91 7.38 10.88
N TYR A 185 -4.88 7.43 11.74
CA TYR A 185 -3.53 6.94 11.44
C TYR A 185 -3.19 5.74 12.32
N TYR A 186 -2.90 4.63 11.69
CA TYR A 186 -2.57 3.36 12.34
C TYR A 186 -1.09 3.04 12.12
N GLY A 187 -0.25 3.37 13.10
CA GLY A 187 1.18 3.13 13.05
C GLY A 187 1.64 2.01 13.97
N ARG A 188 2.95 1.94 14.20
CA ARG A 188 3.56 0.96 15.13
C ARG A 188 3.01 1.08 16.56
N ARG A 189 2.60 2.27 16.98
CA ARG A 189 1.95 2.48 18.27
C ARG A 189 0.62 1.72 18.33
N SER A 190 -0.20 1.83 17.31
CA SER A 190 -1.49 1.14 17.21
C SER A 190 -1.33 -0.38 17.28
N LEU A 191 -0.28 -0.94 16.63
CA LEU A 191 0.02 -2.37 16.77
C LEU A 191 0.33 -2.76 18.22
N ARG A 192 1.15 -1.97 18.93
CA ARG A 192 1.49 -2.25 20.33
C ARG A 192 0.31 -2.12 21.29
N GLU A 193 -0.65 -1.25 20.97
CA GLU A 193 -1.87 -1.03 21.76
C GLU A 193 -2.96 -2.07 21.47
N LEU A 194 -2.85 -2.81 20.36
CA LEU A 194 -3.86 -3.78 19.93
C LEU A 194 -4.19 -4.85 21.00
N PRO A 195 -3.22 -5.45 21.73
CA PRO A 195 -3.53 -6.42 22.78
C PRO A 195 -4.41 -5.88 23.92
N ALA A 196 -4.40 -4.57 24.19
CA ALA A 196 -5.26 -3.95 25.19
C ALA A 196 -6.75 -4.05 24.84
N HIS A 197 -7.10 -4.35 23.57
CA HIS A 197 -8.47 -4.59 23.12
C HIS A 197 -8.93 -6.05 23.28
N ALA A 198 -8.19 -6.92 23.97
CA ALA A 198 -8.47 -8.36 24.06
C ALA A 198 -9.88 -8.68 24.60
N ALA A 199 -10.48 -7.80 25.44
CA ALA A 199 -11.84 -7.95 25.93
C ALA A 199 -12.93 -7.53 24.90
N HIS A 200 -12.55 -6.93 23.77
CA HIS A 200 -13.53 -6.48 22.77
C HIS A 200 -14.13 -7.69 22.02
N PRO A 201 -15.47 -7.76 21.83
CA PRO A 201 -16.12 -8.93 21.19
C PRO A 201 -15.59 -9.25 19.78
N ALA A 202 -15.17 -8.24 19.02
CA ALA A 202 -14.60 -8.43 17.69
C ALA A 202 -13.11 -8.79 17.69
N TYR A 203 -12.43 -8.77 18.85
CA TYR A 203 -10.98 -9.00 18.92
C TYR A 203 -10.55 -10.34 18.31
N PRO A 204 -11.20 -11.48 18.58
CA PRO A 204 -10.79 -12.75 17.99
C PRO A 204 -10.79 -12.73 16.46
N ARG A 205 -11.79 -12.10 15.83
CA ARG A 205 -11.83 -11.98 14.36
C ARG A 205 -10.89 -10.91 13.81
N ALA A 206 -10.66 -9.84 14.56
CA ALA A 206 -9.77 -8.74 14.18
C ALA A 206 -8.28 -9.12 14.25
N THR A 207 -7.93 -10.18 14.97
CA THR A 207 -6.57 -10.68 15.14
C THR A 207 -6.35 -12.07 14.55
N ASP A 208 -7.36 -12.63 13.88
CA ASP A 208 -7.24 -13.91 13.18
C ASP A 208 -6.46 -13.75 11.88
N VAL A 209 -5.14 -13.77 12.00
CA VAL A 209 -4.23 -13.67 10.86
C VAL A 209 -4.24 -14.93 9.97
N GLY A 210 -4.67 -16.09 10.50
CA GLY A 210 -4.80 -17.34 9.75
C GLY A 210 -3.59 -17.62 8.84
N VAL A 211 -3.88 -17.94 7.59
CA VAL A 211 -2.87 -18.21 6.55
C VAL A 211 -2.03 -16.99 6.15
N ALA A 212 -2.43 -15.79 6.58
CA ALA A 212 -1.72 -14.56 6.27
C ALA A 212 -0.59 -14.23 7.26
N ALA A 213 -0.42 -15.00 8.34
CA ALA A 213 0.59 -14.76 9.37
C ALA A 213 2.02 -14.49 8.82
N PRO A 214 2.53 -15.22 7.82
CA PRO A 214 3.85 -14.95 7.25
C PRO A 214 4.00 -13.58 6.57
N PHE A 215 2.88 -12.96 6.18
CA PHE A 215 2.87 -11.68 5.45
C PHE A 215 2.66 -10.46 6.35
N VAL A 216 2.43 -10.68 7.65
CA VAL A 216 2.20 -9.62 8.65
C VAL A 216 2.98 -9.88 9.94
N PRO A 217 4.31 -10.12 9.85
CA PRO A 217 5.12 -10.51 10.99
C PRO A 217 5.10 -9.50 12.14
N GLU A 218 4.96 -8.21 11.83
CA GLU A 218 4.86 -7.15 12.81
C GLU A 218 3.57 -7.24 13.65
N LEU A 219 2.46 -7.65 13.05
CA LEU A 219 1.20 -7.91 13.76
C LEU A 219 1.32 -9.16 14.63
N VAL A 220 1.85 -10.25 14.08
CA VAL A 220 2.09 -11.49 14.83
C VAL A 220 2.96 -11.24 16.06
N THR A 221 4.03 -10.46 15.89
CA THR A 221 4.90 -10.06 17.00
C THR A 221 4.14 -9.25 18.06
N ALA A 222 3.32 -8.29 17.64
CA ALA A 222 2.53 -7.47 18.56
C ALA A 222 1.51 -8.30 19.35
N LEU A 223 0.89 -9.30 18.73
CA LEU A 223 -0.07 -10.20 19.38
C LEU A 223 0.59 -11.21 20.34
N SER A 224 1.86 -11.52 20.14
CA SER A 224 2.63 -12.45 20.98
C SER A 224 3.28 -11.77 22.18
N ALA A 225 3.30 -10.43 22.20
CA ALA A 225 3.87 -9.67 23.32
C ALA A 225 2.99 -9.82 24.57
N PRO A 226 3.58 -9.99 25.78
CA PRO A 226 2.79 -9.98 26.99
C PRO A 226 2.04 -8.65 27.12
N SER A 227 0.77 -8.72 27.53
CA SER A 227 -0.01 -7.51 27.82
C SER A 227 0.70 -6.67 28.89
N PRO A 228 0.78 -5.35 28.73
CA PRO A 228 1.43 -4.46 29.69
C PRO A 228 0.77 -4.47 31.06
#